data_ced4e8fbf8b4f973d116e85068201b3b
#
_entry.id   ced4e8fbf8b4f973d116e85068201b3b
#
_cell.length_a   1.000
_cell.length_b   1.000
_cell.length_c   1.000
_cell.angle_alpha   90.00
_cell.angle_beta   90.00
_cell.angle_gamma   90.00
#
_symmetry.space_group_name_H-M   'P 1'
#
loop_
_entity.id
_entity.type
_entity.pdbx_description
1 polymer ?
#
loop_
_entity_poly.entity_id
_entity_poly.type
_entity_poly.pdbx_seq_one_letter_code
_entity_poly.pdbx_strand_id
1 'polypeptide(L)'
;MDHHKLWKILQEMGIPDHLTWLLRNLYAGQEATVRTGRGTTDWFQIGKGIHQGYILSPCLFNLYAEYIMRHAGLEETQTGIKISRRNINNLRYVDDTTLMAESEKLKNLLMKVKEESEKVEVRILLHGKCM
;
A
#
# COMPACT_ATOMS: atom_id res chain seq x y z
N MET A 1 7.12 -0.53 -4.01
CA MET A 1 7.24 0.10 -2.68
C MET A 1 8.71 0.27 -2.36
N ASP A 2 9.13 1.48 -2.06
CA ASP A 2 10.49 1.84 -1.68
C ASP A 2 10.69 1.65 -0.17
N HIS A 3 11.79 1.02 0.24
CA HIS A 3 12.05 0.73 1.66
C HIS A 3 12.23 2.00 2.48
N HIS A 4 12.90 3.03 1.95
CA HIS A 4 13.10 4.29 2.69
C HIS A 4 11.77 4.99 2.98
N LYS A 5 10.86 5.00 2.00
CA LYS A 5 9.52 5.57 2.17
C LYS A 5 8.71 4.74 3.16
N LEU A 6 8.81 3.41 3.11
CA LEU A 6 8.14 2.52 4.06
C LEU A 6 8.55 2.85 5.50
N TRP A 7 9.85 3.00 5.78
CA TRP A 7 10.31 3.30 7.14
C TRP A 7 9.80 4.64 7.66
N LYS A 8 9.78 5.64 6.80
CA LYS A 8 9.22 6.95 7.14
C LYS A 8 7.72 6.85 7.45
N ILE A 9 6.96 6.15 6.64
CA ILE A 9 5.54 5.91 6.84
C ILE A 9 5.27 5.21 8.17
N LEU A 10 6.03 4.17 8.51
CA LEU A 10 5.87 3.47 9.78
C LEU A 10 6.10 4.39 10.98
N GLN A 11 7.10 5.27 10.92
CA GLN A 11 7.35 6.26 11.96
C GLN A 11 6.21 7.28 12.08
N GLU A 12 5.72 7.80 10.96
CA GLU A 12 4.58 8.73 10.92
C GLU A 12 3.28 8.09 11.44
N MET A 13 3.12 6.78 11.28
CA MET A 13 2.00 6.01 11.83
C MET A 13 2.17 5.67 13.31
N GLY A 14 3.26 6.08 13.95
CA GLY A 14 3.51 5.87 15.38
C GLY A 14 4.09 4.50 15.73
N ILE A 15 4.64 3.78 14.77
CA ILE A 15 5.37 2.54 15.06
C ILE A 15 6.67 2.89 15.80
N PRO A 16 6.94 2.26 16.96
CA PRO A 16 8.13 2.54 17.76
C PRO A 16 9.44 2.37 16.99
N ASP A 17 10.40 3.26 17.24
CA ASP A 17 11.67 3.30 16.52
C ASP A 17 12.46 1.98 16.59
N HIS A 18 12.42 1.28 17.72
CA HIS A 18 13.11 0.01 17.87
C HIS A 18 12.52 -1.08 16.95
N LEU A 19 11.19 -1.08 16.71
CA LEU A 19 10.56 -2.00 15.77
C LEU A 19 10.89 -1.63 14.32
N THR A 20 10.87 -0.35 13.99
CA THR A 20 11.27 0.14 12.68
C THR A 20 12.74 -0.22 12.39
N TRP A 21 13.61 -0.10 13.40
CA TRP A 21 15.01 -0.50 13.29
C TRP A 21 15.19 -2.02 13.05
N LEU A 22 14.44 -2.86 13.78
CA LEU A 22 14.45 -4.30 13.56
C LEU A 22 13.98 -4.67 12.14
N LEU A 23 12.92 -4.04 11.66
CA LEU A 23 12.43 -4.24 10.30
C LEU A 23 13.47 -3.80 9.26
N ARG A 24 14.12 -2.66 9.46
CA ARG A 24 15.21 -2.20 8.58
C ARG A 24 16.33 -3.22 8.49
N ASN A 25 16.75 -3.80 9.62
CA ASN A 25 17.80 -4.83 9.63
C ASN A 25 17.35 -6.11 8.94
N LEU A 26 16.08 -6.50 9.09
CA LEU A 26 15.53 -7.67 8.42
C LEU A 26 15.54 -7.53 6.89
N TYR A 27 15.33 -6.31 6.39
CA TYR A 27 15.32 -6.00 4.96
C TYR A 27 16.66 -5.51 4.41
N ALA A 28 17.64 -5.23 5.29
CA ALA A 28 18.96 -4.78 4.88
C ALA A 28 19.77 -5.95 4.27
N GLY A 29 20.41 -5.67 3.15
CA GLY A 29 21.33 -6.63 2.51
C GLY A 29 20.63 -7.87 1.95
N GLN A 30 19.33 -7.84 1.73
CA GLN A 30 18.64 -8.93 1.07
C GLN A 30 19.07 -9.06 -0.39
N GLU A 31 19.45 -10.27 -0.75
CA GLU A 31 19.85 -10.62 -2.11
C GLU A 31 18.94 -11.73 -2.65
N ALA A 32 18.77 -11.73 -3.94
CA ALA A 32 18.01 -12.76 -4.63
C ALA A 32 18.74 -13.26 -5.86
N THR A 33 18.42 -14.47 -6.25
CA THR A 33 18.81 -15.06 -7.52
C THR A 33 17.58 -15.71 -8.15
N VAL A 34 17.50 -15.72 -9.46
CA VAL A 34 16.39 -16.33 -10.20
C VAL A 34 16.87 -17.58 -10.91
N ARG A 35 16.19 -18.70 -10.65
CA ARG A 35 16.44 -19.95 -11.36
C ARG A 35 15.61 -19.96 -12.64
N THR A 36 16.28 -20.05 -13.76
CA THR A 36 15.68 -20.17 -15.09
C THR A 36 15.91 -21.55 -15.66
N GLY A 37 15.24 -21.93 -16.73
CA GLY A 37 15.49 -23.21 -17.44
C GLY A 37 16.89 -23.33 -18.04
N ARG A 38 17.65 -22.22 -18.08
CA ARG A 38 19.03 -22.16 -18.62
C ARG A 38 20.11 -22.01 -17.54
N GLY A 39 19.73 -21.95 -16.26
CA GLY A 39 20.63 -21.77 -15.13
C GLY A 39 20.13 -20.77 -14.10
N THR A 40 20.99 -20.36 -13.21
CA THR A 40 20.71 -19.37 -12.16
C THR A 40 21.36 -18.04 -12.53
N THR A 41 20.67 -16.92 -12.27
CA THR A 41 21.26 -15.58 -12.43
C THR A 41 22.33 -15.33 -11.37
N ASP A 42 23.14 -14.30 -11.58
CA ASP A 42 23.97 -13.75 -10.50
C ASP A 42 23.10 -13.19 -9.38
N TRP A 43 23.68 -13.12 -8.18
CA TRP A 43 23.01 -12.53 -7.04
C TRP A 43 22.84 -11.01 -7.22
N PHE A 44 21.66 -10.51 -6.94
CA PHE A 44 21.37 -9.07 -7.00
C PHE A 44 20.66 -8.62 -5.73
N GLN A 45 20.93 -7.38 -5.32
CA GLN A 45 20.35 -6.80 -4.11
C GLN A 45 18.91 -6.38 -4.33
N ILE A 46 18.06 -6.66 -3.32
CA ILE A 46 16.67 -6.27 -3.29
C ILE A 46 16.56 -4.96 -2.50
N GLY A 47 16.39 -3.84 -3.20
CA GLY A 47 16.19 -2.52 -2.60
C GLY A 47 14.74 -2.07 -2.52
N LYS A 48 13.82 -2.80 -3.13
CA LYS A 48 12.40 -2.43 -3.23
C LYS A 48 11.49 -3.66 -3.08
N GLY A 49 10.27 -3.41 -2.62
CA GLY A 49 9.24 -4.43 -2.49
C GLY A 49 9.13 -5.02 -1.10
N ILE A 50 8.19 -5.93 -0.93
CA ILE A 50 8.01 -6.75 0.28
C ILE A 50 8.16 -8.20 -0.14
N HIS A 51 8.91 -8.96 0.63
CA HIS A 51 9.14 -10.37 0.32
C HIS A 51 7.85 -11.17 0.47
N GLN A 52 7.41 -11.82 -0.61
CA GLN A 52 6.26 -12.73 -0.55
C GLN A 52 6.59 -13.93 0.34
N GLY A 53 5.63 -14.30 1.19
CA GLY A 53 5.77 -15.45 2.11
C GLY A 53 6.29 -15.10 3.51
N TYR A 54 6.76 -13.90 3.77
CA TYR A 54 7.07 -13.48 5.14
C TYR A 54 5.79 -13.16 5.92
N ILE A 55 5.72 -13.61 7.17
CA ILE A 55 4.58 -13.39 8.08
C ILE A 55 4.26 -11.89 8.24
N LEU A 56 5.28 -11.02 8.24
CA LEU A 56 5.13 -9.58 8.40
C LEU A 56 4.71 -8.85 7.13
N SER A 57 4.85 -9.45 5.95
CA SER A 57 4.58 -8.78 4.68
C SER A 57 3.14 -8.28 4.53
N PRO A 58 2.09 -9.05 4.87
CA PRO A 58 0.72 -8.57 4.85
C PRO A 58 0.48 -7.40 5.81
N CYS A 59 1.10 -7.44 7.00
CA CYS A 59 0.96 -6.35 7.99
C CYS A 59 1.59 -5.05 7.49
N LEU A 60 2.79 -5.13 6.92
CA LEU A 60 3.49 -3.97 6.35
C LEU A 60 2.73 -3.38 5.16
N PHE A 61 2.18 -4.23 4.30
CA PHE A 61 1.35 -3.80 3.19
C PHE A 61 0.09 -3.10 3.67
N ASN A 62 -0.60 -3.67 4.66
CA ASN A 62 -1.82 -3.08 5.22
C ASN A 62 -1.56 -1.72 5.87
N LEU A 63 -0.47 -1.57 6.63
CA LEU A 63 -0.08 -0.28 7.21
C LEU A 63 0.21 0.75 6.12
N TYR A 64 0.88 0.35 5.08
CA TYR A 64 1.19 1.20 3.95
C TYR A 64 -0.06 1.64 3.17
N ALA A 65 -0.98 0.71 2.90
CA ALA A 65 -2.26 1.00 2.28
C ALA A 65 -3.12 1.92 3.15
N GLU A 66 -3.13 1.69 4.46
CA GLU A 66 -3.84 2.54 5.43
C GLU A 66 -3.30 3.98 5.42
N TYR A 67 -1.98 4.15 5.38
CA TYR A 67 -1.36 5.46 5.26
C TYR A 67 -1.85 6.23 4.03
N ILE A 68 -1.86 5.57 2.86
CA ILE A 68 -2.34 6.18 1.62
C ILE A 68 -3.80 6.61 1.76
N MET A 69 -4.65 5.74 2.29
CA MET A 69 -6.09 6.02 2.40
C MET A 69 -6.40 7.16 3.39
N ARG A 70 -5.66 7.26 4.50
CA ARG A 70 -5.77 8.38 5.45
C ARG A 70 -5.39 9.71 4.78
N HIS A 71 -4.26 9.75 4.07
CA HIS A 71 -3.79 10.97 3.39
C HIS A 71 -4.67 11.37 2.20
N ALA A 72 -5.32 10.41 1.56
CA ALA A 72 -6.34 10.69 0.56
C ALA A 72 -7.65 11.26 1.16
N GLY A 73 -7.76 11.35 2.50
CA GLY A 73 -8.93 11.90 3.20
C GLY A 73 -10.16 11.01 3.11
N LEU A 74 -9.98 9.71 2.96
CA LEU A 74 -11.08 8.74 2.85
C LEU A 74 -11.85 8.56 4.16
N GLU A 75 -11.21 8.83 5.31
CA GLU A 75 -11.86 8.73 6.62
C GLU A 75 -12.81 9.90 6.91
N GLU A 76 -12.50 11.09 6.37
CA GLU A 76 -13.24 12.33 6.66
C GLU A 76 -14.36 12.61 5.65
N THR A 77 -14.40 11.89 4.54
CA THR A 77 -15.35 12.19 3.48
C THR A 77 -16.73 11.56 3.75
N GLN A 78 -17.75 12.39 3.75
CA GLN A 78 -19.16 11.95 3.65
C GLN A 78 -19.48 11.38 2.25
N THR A 79 -18.46 11.10 1.46
CA THR A 79 -18.54 10.54 0.12
C THR A 79 -18.50 9.03 0.21
N GLY A 80 -19.62 8.39 0.22
CA GLY A 80 -19.73 6.93 0.26
C GLY A 80 -21.19 6.53 0.15
N ILE A 81 -21.41 5.23 0.17
CA ILE A 81 -22.74 4.65 0.18
C ILE A 81 -23.14 4.40 1.64
N LYS A 82 -24.31 4.87 2.04
CA LYS A 82 -24.84 4.62 3.37
C LYS A 82 -25.43 3.22 3.48
N ILE A 83 -24.76 2.38 4.29
CA ILE A 83 -25.25 1.04 4.62
C ILE A 83 -25.47 0.97 6.13
N SER A 84 -26.67 0.70 6.58
CA SER A 84 -27.00 0.58 8.02
C SER A 84 -26.49 1.76 8.87
N ARG A 85 -26.72 3.00 8.42
CA ARG A 85 -26.27 4.26 9.06
C ARG A 85 -24.75 4.48 9.07
N ARG A 86 -23.97 3.61 8.47
CA ARG A 86 -22.51 3.79 8.28
C ARG A 86 -22.24 4.23 6.86
N ASN A 87 -21.30 5.17 6.73
CA ASN A 87 -20.84 5.61 5.42
C ASN A 87 -19.67 4.72 5.00
N ILE A 88 -19.83 3.96 3.91
CA ILE A 88 -18.79 3.08 3.38
C ILE A 88 -18.33 3.67 2.05
N ASN A 89 -17.07 4.08 2.00
CA ASN A 89 -16.45 4.67 0.82
C ASN A 89 -15.37 3.79 0.20
N ASN A 90 -14.88 2.78 0.93
CA ASN A 90 -13.92 1.82 0.42
C ASN A 90 -14.13 0.44 1.03
N LEU A 91 -13.78 -0.58 0.26
CA LEU A 91 -13.66 -1.97 0.71
C LEU A 91 -12.28 -2.46 0.27
N ARG A 92 -11.56 -3.09 1.19
CA ARG A 92 -10.21 -3.58 0.95
C ARG A 92 -10.12 -5.07 1.24
N TYR A 93 -9.51 -5.79 0.31
CA TYR A 93 -9.19 -7.20 0.47
C TYR A 93 -7.79 -7.44 -0.09
N VAL A 94 -6.83 -7.64 0.79
CA VAL A 94 -5.40 -7.77 0.47
C VAL A 94 -4.93 -6.54 -0.35
N ASP A 95 -4.58 -6.70 -1.60
CA ASP A 95 -4.17 -5.67 -2.55
C ASP A 95 -5.34 -5.08 -3.37
N ASP A 96 -6.49 -5.74 -3.36
CA ASP A 96 -7.68 -5.25 -4.02
C ASP A 96 -8.40 -4.18 -3.19
N THR A 97 -8.62 -3.02 -3.78
CA THR A 97 -9.37 -1.93 -3.16
C THR A 97 -10.50 -1.47 -4.07
N THR A 98 -11.72 -1.50 -3.56
CA THR A 98 -12.90 -0.95 -4.23
C THR A 98 -13.28 0.38 -3.59
N LEU A 99 -13.34 1.44 -4.37
CA LEU A 99 -13.81 2.74 -3.95
C LEU A 99 -15.28 2.90 -4.32
N MET A 100 -16.07 3.47 -3.41
CA MET A 100 -17.50 3.69 -3.59
C MET A 100 -17.85 5.12 -3.25
N ALA A 101 -18.49 5.81 -4.18
CA ALA A 101 -19.04 7.15 -3.97
C ALA A 101 -20.10 7.47 -5.05
N GLU A 102 -20.85 8.55 -4.85
CA GLU A 102 -21.68 9.13 -5.91
C GLU A 102 -20.81 9.58 -7.08
N SER A 103 -21.31 9.48 -8.31
CA SER A 103 -20.54 9.51 -9.55
C SER A 103 -19.55 10.67 -9.70
N GLU A 104 -19.93 11.90 -9.34
CA GLU A 104 -19.01 13.05 -9.44
C GLU A 104 -17.92 13.05 -8.36
N LYS A 105 -18.26 12.58 -7.17
CA LYS A 105 -17.33 12.50 -6.04
C LYS A 105 -16.34 11.37 -6.21
N LEU A 106 -16.71 10.29 -6.91
CA LEU A 106 -15.85 9.12 -7.15
C LEU A 106 -14.60 9.50 -7.94
N LYS A 107 -14.73 10.35 -8.96
CA LYS A 107 -13.58 10.81 -9.75
C LYS A 107 -12.57 11.57 -8.89
N ASN A 108 -13.04 12.48 -8.04
CA ASN A 108 -12.19 13.25 -7.16
C ASN A 108 -11.47 12.36 -6.12
N LEU A 109 -12.20 11.39 -5.57
CA LEU A 109 -11.66 10.41 -4.62
C LEU A 109 -10.56 9.57 -5.29
N LEU A 110 -10.83 9.09 -6.48
CA LEU A 110 -9.89 8.30 -7.28
C LEU A 110 -8.61 9.08 -7.59
N MET A 111 -8.74 10.36 -7.98
CA MET A 111 -7.59 11.22 -8.26
C MET A 111 -6.73 11.45 -7.02
N LYS A 112 -7.34 11.68 -5.85
CA LYS A 112 -6.62 11.83 -4.58
C LYS A 112 -5.85 10.56 -4.19
N VAL A 113 -6.51 9.40 -4.26
CA VAL A 113 -5.85 8.11 -3.96
C VAL A 113 -4.70 7.85 -4.92
N LYS A 114 -4.88 8.15 -6.21
CA LYS A 114 -3.82 8.04 -7.20
C LYS A 114 -2.64 8.96 -6.87
N GLU A 115 -2.89 10.23 -6.58
CA GLU A 115 -1.86 11.20 -6.24
C GLU A 115 -1.06 10.78 -5.00
N GLU A 116 -1.75 10.36 -3.92
CA GLU A 116 -1.08 9.88 -2.71
C GLU A 116 -0.29 8.57 -2.96
N SER A 117 -0.81 7.67 -3.79
CA SER A 117 -0.09 6.45 -4.14
C SER A 117 1.16 6.71 -4.99
N GLU A 118 1.12 7.70 -5.88
CA GLU A 118 2.29 8.11 -6.67
C GLU A 118 3.38 8.73 -5.81
N LYS A 119 3.03 9.52 -4.79
CA LYS A 119 4.00 10.09 -3.82
C LYS A 119 4.82 9.01 -3.12
N VAL A 120 4.23 7.86 -2.88
CA VAL A 120 4.86 6.74 -2.20
C VAL A 120 5.30 5.60 -3.14
N GLU A 121 5.29 5.84 -4.45
CA GLU A 121 5.72 4.88 -5.50
C GLU A 121 4.93 3.56 -5.53
N VAL A 122 3.65 3.60 -5.17
CA VAL A 122 2.73 2.47 -5.39
C VAL A 122 1.94 2.71 -6.67
N ARG A 123 2.01 1.76 -7.59
CA ARG A 123 1.22 1.81 -8.80
C ARG A 123 -0.15 1.16 -8.52
N ILE A 124 -1.19 1.97 -8.43
CA ILE A 124 -2.57 1.48 -8.34
C ILE A 124 -3.08 1.30 -9.77
N LEU A 125 -3.44 0.06 -10.11
CA LEU A 125 -4.14 -0.24 -11.35
C LEU A 125 -5.64 0.04 -11.13
N LEU A 126 -6.12 1.12 -11.74
CA LEU A 126 -7.52 1.52 -11.63
C LEU A 126 -8.34 0.81 -12.70
N HIS A 127 -9.19 -0.12 -12.29
CA HIS A 127 -10.24 -0.68 -13.12
C HIS A 127 -11.57 -0.06 -12.71
N GLY A 128 -12.02 0.95 -13.42
CA GLY A 128 -13.33 1.58 -13.20
C GLY A 128 -14.42 0.86 -13.99
N LYS A 129 -15.40 0.26 -13.32
CA LYS A 129 -16.73 0.02 -13.88
C LYS A 129 -17.68 1.02 -13.23
N CYS A 130 -18.18 2.01 -13.97
CA CYS A 130 -19.38 2.71 -13.60
C CYS A 130 -20.56 1.75 -13.77
N MET A 131 -21.25 1.46 -12.69
CA MET A 131 -22.60 0.89 -12.75
C MET A 131 -23.61 2.00 -12.84
#